data_4d952e7abc180696a20201574da0f465
#
_entry.id   4d952e7abc180696a20201574da0f465
#
_cell.length_a   1.000
_cell.length_b   1.000
_cell.length_c   1.000
_cell.angle_alpha   90.00
_cell.angle_beta   90.00
_cell.angle_gamma   90.00
#
_symmetry.space_group_name_H-M   'P 1'
#
loop_
_entity.id
_entity.type
_entity.pdbx_description
1 polymer ?
#
loop_
_entity_poly.entity_id
_entity_poly.type
_entity_poly.pdbx_seq_one_letter_code
_entity_poly.pdbx_strand_id
1 'polypeptide(L)'
;MKVAIYCHNLYAGDILWGFAAAGHDARIIRPISTENLDQLLEEMNADLLILSSSMDYFQHAMLRHIGSRNAPHYKCACWDTEGVGQFNLQMNAIETIKPDMVFSICTEMLEKLKDKGIPCQRLDFAYNPIIHYPKTIAENGSDPISLVGNAWLWYANRYPAHFRYSKAIHIVLKPLIENNIKIDFYGTTEYKPVIKQFLNLDVPMEWFKGAISYEKTCDVYNSSFINLITQNHELTITRRTFEILGSGGFGLSCYNTAVNEMFGNSGGLAISNSPHETLALLDYYRNNKDAYDKVRKNAVISVQNHTYKERAEEMIRKIFKTNE
;
A
#
# COMPACT_ATOMS: atom_id res chain seq x y z
N MET A 1 18.24 -2.82 18.27
CA MET A 1 17.03 -2.99 19.08
C MET A 1 16.34 -4.28 18.69
N LYS A 2 15.55 -4.85 19.60
CA LYS A 2 14.75 -6.06 19.36
C LYS A 2 13.31 -5.67 19.12
N VAL A 3 12.80 -5.98 17.92
CA VAL A 3 11.49 -5.51 17.44
C VAL A 3 10.55 -6.69 17.22
N ALA A 4 9.48 -6.76 17.97
CA ALA A 4 8.41 -7.72 17.78
C ALA A 4 7.37 -7.15 16.79
N ILE A 5 7.04 -7.90 15.76
CA ILE A 5 6.10 -7.47 14.71
C ILE A 5 4.87 -8.37 14.77
N TYR A 6 3.74 -7.79 15.16
CA TYR A 6 2.44 -8.46 15.15
C TYR A 6 1.54 -7.78 14.11
N CYS A 7 1.43 -8.38 12.95
CA CYS A 7 0.69 -7.81 11.82
C CYS A 7 0.16 -8.88 10.87
N HIS A 8 -0.72 -8.48 9.97
CA HIS A 8 -1.23 -9.34 8.91
C HIS A 8 -0.11 -9.78 7.94
N ASN A 9 -0.22 -11.00 7.40
CA ASN A 9 0.79 -11.57 6.50
C ASN A 9 1.09 -10.72 5.25
N LEU A 10 0.15 -9.90 4.80
CA LEU A 10 0.35 -9.01 3.64
C LEU A 10 1.49 -8.01 3.81
N TYR A 11 1.83 -7.64 5.05
CA TYR A 11 2.83 -6.62 5.35
C TYR A 11 4.02 -7.16 6.15
N ALA A 12 3.83 -8.33 6.80
CA ALA A 12 4.76 -8.85 7.79
C ALA A 12 6.19 -9.00 7.24
N GLY A 13 6.35 -9.57 6.05
CA GLY A 13 7.64 -9.79 5.42
C GLY A 13 8.36 -8.48 5.08
N ASP A 14 7.63 -7.49 4.59
CA ASP A 14 8.20 -6.20 4.21
C ASP A 14 8.62 -5.39 5.44
N ILE A 15 7.79 -5.38 6.49
CA ILE A 15 8.11 -4.71 7.75
C ILE A 15 9.32 -5.39 8.41
N LEU A 16 9.35 -6.73 8.44
CA LEU A 16 10.48 -7.51 8.95
C LEU A 16 11.77 -7.14 8.21
N TRP A 17 11.72 -7.15 6.88
CA TRP A 17 12.86 -6.74 6.06
C TRP A 17 13.31 -5.33 6.39
N GLY A 18 12.37 -4.38 6.51
CA GLY A 18 12.68 -2.99 6.80
C GLY A 18 13.47 -2.81 8.10
N PHE A 19 13.01 -3.40 9.19
CA PHE A 19 13.72 -3.36 10.47
C PHE A 19 15.06 -4.09 10.43
N ALA A 20 15.14 -5.25 9.79
CA ALA A 20 16.40 -6.00 9.64
C ALA A 20 17.42 -5.21 8.81
N ALA A 21 17.00 -4.58 7.70
CA ALA A 21 17.85 -3.74 6.85
C ALA A 21 18.29 -2.45 7.55
N ALA A 22 17.52 -1.97 8.53
CA ALA A 22 17.88 -0.87 9.42
C ALA A 22 18.78 -1.29 10.60
N GLY A 23 19.25 -2.56 10.64
CA GLY A 23 20.18 -3.05 11.64
C GLY A 23 19.53 -3.49 12.97
N HIS A 24 18.24 -3.81 12.97
CA HIS A 24 17.51 -4.26 14.16
C HIS A 24 17.26 -5.78 14.15
N ASP A 25 17.26 -6.42 15.32
CA ASP A 25 16.81 -7.82 15.49
C ASP A 25 15.28 -7.82 15.50
N ALA A 26 14.67 -8.04 14.35
CA ALA A 26 13.23 -8.03 14.19
C ALA A 26 12.67 -9.45 14.01
N ARG A 27 11.49 -9.72 14.59
CA ARG A 27 10.79 -11.02 14.47
C ARG A 27 9.30 -10.83 14.33
N ILE A 28 8.71 -11.61 13.44
CA ILE A 28 7.25 -11.72 13.34
C ILE A 28 6.77 -12.64 14.45
N ILE A 29 5.86 -12.15 15.27
CA ILE A 29 5.20 -12.95 16.32
C ILE A 29 3.77 -13.29 15.92
N ARG A 30 3.26 -14.42 16.42
CA ARG A 30 1.90 -14.93 16.18
C ARG A 30 1.32 -15.44 17.49
N PRO A 31 1.02 -14.53 18.42
CA PRO A 31 0.49 -14.94 19.72
C PRO A 31 -0.90 -15.59 19.58
N ILE A 32 -1.10 -16.68 20.29
CA ILE A 32 -2.36 -17.45 20.34
C ILE A 32 -3.19 -17.12 21.59
N SER A 33 -2.57 -16.50 22.59
CA SER A 33 -3.22 -16.00 23.82
C SER A 33 -2.48 -14.78 24.36
N THR A 34 -3.04 -14.12 25.34
CA THR A 34 -2.42 -12.99 26.05
C THR A 34 -1.14 -13.39 26.79
N GLU A 35 -1.18 -14.55 27.47
CA GLU A 35 0.00 -15.11 28.16
C GLU A 35 1.10 -15.47 27.19
N ASN A 36 0.72 -16.00 26.02
CA ASN A 36 1.70 -16.33 24.98
C ASN A 36 2.30 -15.06 24.33
N LEU A 37 1.54 -13.96 24.24
CA LEU A 37 2.11 -12.68 23.82
C LEU A 37 3.20 -12.21 24.79
N ASP A 38 2.92 -12.22 26.10
CA ASP A 38 3.87 -11.82 27.12
C ASP A 38 5.12 -12.70 27.09
N GLN A 39 4.96 -14.03 27.01
CA GLN A 39 6.07 -14.97 26.87
C GLN A 39 6.94 -14.66 25.66
N LEU A 40 6.35 -14.43 24.48
CA LEU A 40 7.09 -14.10 23.26
C LEU A 40 7.89 -12.78 23.37
N LEU A 41 7.29 -11.77 24.00
CA LEU A 41 7.95 -10.48 24.21
C LEU A 41 9.09 -10.56 25.22
N GLU A 42 8.92 -11.35 26.29
CA GLU A 42 9.95 -11.61 27.31
C GLU A 42 11.11 -12.43 26.75
N GLU A 43 10.84 -13.55 26.05
CA GLU A 43 11.87 -14.38 25.40
C GLU A 43 12.71 -13.58 24.38
N MET A 44 12.08 -12.65 23.69
CA MET A 44 12.79 -11.74 22.80
C MET A 44 13.55 -10.66 23.56
N ASN A 45 13.19 -10.35 24.80
CA ASN A 45 13.52 -9.09 25.49
C ASN A 45 13.26 -7.91 24.55
N ALA A 46 12.01 -7.81 24.10
CA ALA A 46 11.61 -6.86 23.07
C ALA A 46 11.72 -5.41 23.55
N ASP A 47 12.32 -4.54 22.74
CA ASP A 47 12.35 -3.09 22.97
C ASP A 47 11.10 -2.40 22.39
N LEU A 48 10.53 -2.98 21.33
CA LEU A 48 9.43 -2.41 20.57
C LEU A 48 8.47 -3.49 20.08
N LEU A 49 7.17 -3.24 20.26
CA LEU A 49 6.07 -3.99 19.64
C LEU A 49 5.44 -3.12 18.54
N ILE A 50 5.47 -3.58 17.30
CA ILE A 50 4.78 -2.97 16.16
C ILE A 50 3.50 -3.75 15.87
N LEU A 51 2.36 -3.03 15.89
CA LEU A 51 1.08 -3.52 15.43
C LEU A 51 0.76 -2.86 14.09
N SER A 52 0.62 -3.65 13.02
CA SER A 52 0.30 -3.11 11.70
C SER A 52 -0.71 -4.00 10.98
N SER A 53 -1.77 -3.42 10.56
CA SER A 53 -2.83 -3.98 9.72
C SER A 53 -4.14 -3.22 9.94
N SER A 54 -5.19 -3.68 9.29
CA SER A 54 -6.56 -3.48 9.71
C SER A 54 -6.74 -4.02 11.14
N MET A 55 -7.23 -3.17 12.06
CA MET A 55 -7.29 -3.51 13.50
C MET A 55 -8.33 -4.59 13.82
N ASP A 56 -9.20 -4.97 12.88
CA ASP A 56 -10.08 -6.14 12.97
C ASP A 56 -9.34 -7.48 12.88
N TYR A 57 -8.09 -7.47 12.42
CA TYR A 57 -7.22 -8.63 12.45
C TYR A 57 -6.90 -9.10 13.89
N PHE A 58 -6.88 -8.18 14.83
CA PHE A 58 -6.48 -8.45 16.21
C PHE A 58 -7.69 -8.83 17.07
N GLN A 59 -7.53 -9.85 17.92
CA GLN A 59 -8.56 -10.21 18.88
C GLN A 59 -8.73 -9.10 19.94
N HIS A 60 -9.96 -8.76 20.29
CA HIS A 60 -10.27 -7.74 21.29
C HIS A 60 -9.60 -7.97 22.65
N ALA A 61 -9.49 -9.25 23.08
CA ALA A 61 -8.78 -9.61 24.30
C ALA A 61 -7.31 -9.18 24.24
N MET A 62 -6.65 -9.40 23.10
CA MET A 62 -5.26 -9.02 22.87
C MET A 62 -5.07 -7.52 22.94
N LEU A 63 -5.96 -6.74 22.28
CA LEU A 63 -5.89 -5.28 22.29
C LEU A 63 -6.05 -4.71 23.71
N ARG A 64 -7.01 -5.22 24.48
CA ARG A 64 -7.19 -4.81 25.88
C ARG A 64 -5.99 -5.19 26.76
N HIS A 65 -5.42 -6.37 26.55
CA HIS A 65 -4.24 -6.81 27.29
C HIS A 65 -3.06 -5.88 27.05
N ILE A 66 -2.76 -5.57 25.78
CA ILE A 66 -1.71 -4.60 25.42
C ILE A 66 -1.99 -3.23 26.06
N GLY A 67 -3.24 -2.77 26.04
CA GLY A 67 -3.62 -1.46 26.58
C GLY A 67 -3.65 -1.38 28.13
N SER A 68 -3.73 -2.52 28.82
CA SER A 68 -3.71 -2.60 30.29
C SER A 68 -2.31 -2.69 30.90
N ARG A 69 -1.25 -2.75 30.05
CA ARG A 69 0.12 -2.88 30.51
C ARG A 69 0.53 -1.72 31.41
N ASN A 70 1.10 -2.03 32.57
CA ASN A 70 1.64 -1.06 33.51
C ASN A 70 3.15 -0.96 33.35
N ALA A 71 3.65 0.20 32.86
CA ALA A 71 5.07 0.48 32.66
C ALA A 71 5.85 -0.68 32.01
N PRO A 72 5.48 -1.13 30.81
CA PRO A 72 6.14 -2.23 30.16
C PRO A 72 7.58 -1.85 29.82
N HIS A 73 8.46 -2.85 29.76
CA HIS A 73 9.86 -2.66 29.35
C HIS A 73 10.02 -2.36 27.86
N TYR A 74 8.95 -2.48 27.06
CA TYR A 74 8.93 -2.20 25.62
C TYR A 74 7.99 -1.03 25.27
N LYS A 75 8.29 -0.35 24.17
CA LYS A 75 7.41 0.61 23.53
C LYS A 75 6.40 -0.11 22.62
N CYS A 76 5.23 0.49 22.41
CA CYS A 76 4.21 -0.03 21.50
C CYS A 76 3.86 1.02 20.45
N ALA A 77 3.90 0.66 19.17
CA ALA A 77 3.45 1.54 18.12
C ALA A 77 2.46 0.84 17.19
N CYS A 78 1.49 1.61 16.71
CA CYS A 78 0.52 1.17 15.71
C CYS A 78 0.82 1.83 14.37
N TRP A 79 0.78 1.05 13.29
CA TRP A 79 0.78 1.58 11.93
C TRP A 79 -0.54 1.26 11.26
N ASP A 80 -1.43 2.27 11.20
CA ASP A 80 -2.70 2.21 10.49
C ASP A 80 -2.46 2.29 8.98
N THR A 81 -2.90 1.26 8.27
CA THR A 81 -2.74 1.10 6.81
C THR A 81 -4.07 1.10 6.05
N GLU A 82 -5.18 1.30 6.73
CA GLU A 82 -6.52 1.21 6.13
C GLU A 82 -7.17 2.56 5.81
N GLY A 83 -6.81 3.59 6.56
CA GLY A 83 -7.36 4.93 6.36
C GLY A 83 -8.85 5.05 6.72
N VAL A 84 -9.57 5.94 6.02
CA VAL A 84 -10.93 6.40 6.41
C VAL A 84 -12.00 5.33 6.31
N GLY A 85 -11.83 4.31 5.46
CA GLY A 85 -12.85 3.27 5.24
C GLY A 85 -13.19 2.45 6.49
N GLN A 86 -12.27 2.37 7.44
CA GLN A 86 -12.45 1.65 8.71
C GLN A 86 -12.22 2.55 9.93
N PHE A 87 -12.40 3.85 9.76
CA PHE A 87 -12.04 4.88 10.72
C PHE A 87 -12.44 4.57 12.17
N ASN A 88 -13.73 4.29 12.42
CA ASN A 88 -14.22 4.05 13.79
C ASN A 88 -13.60 2.79 14.39
N LEU A 89 -13.39 1.75 13.61
CA LEU A 89 -12.77 0.51 14.07
C LEU A 89 -11.30 0.74 14.45
N GLN A 90 -10.57 1.46 13.64
CA GLN A 90 -9.17 1.83 13.89
C GLN A 90 -9.05 2.70 15.14
N MET A 91 -9.88 3.74 15.26
CA MET A 91 -9.88 4.63 16.43
C MET A 91 -10.16 3.87 17.73
N ASN A 92 -11.19 3.03 17.76
CA ASN A 92 -11.53 2.21 18.92
C ASN A 92 -10.37 1.28 19.34
N ALA A 93 -9.70 0.69 18.37
CA ALA A 93 -8.55 -0.17 18.63
C ALA A 93 -7.36 0.63 19.20
N ILE A 94 -7.03 1.77 18.61
CA ILE A 94 -5.95 2.65 19.05
C ILE A 94 -6.21 3.14 20.47
N GLU A 95 -7.44 3.60 20.79
CA GLU A 95 -7.83 4.01 22.14
C GLU A 95 -7.77 2.87 23.15
N THR A 96 -8.03 1.65 22.71
CA THR A 96 -7.93 0.44 23.56
C THR A 96 -6.48 0.08 23.84
N ILE A 97 -5.61 0.12 22.82
CA ILE A 97 -4.18 -0.25 22.89
C ILE A 97 -3.38 0.79 23.67
N LYS A 98 -3.71 2.07 23.52
CA LYS A 98 -2.95 3.21 24.07
C LYS A 98 -1.46 3.13 23.67
N PRO A 99 -1.15 3.14 22.38
CA PRO A 99 0.22 3.03 21.92
C PRO A 99 1.05 4.28 22.26
N ASP A 100 2.35 4.13 22.34
CA ASP A 100 3.28 5.27 22.54
C ASP A 100 3.34 6.17 21.28
N MET A 101 3.07 5.60 20.09
CA MET A 101 3.03 6.32 18.83
C MET A 101 2.08 5.64 17.83
N VAL A 102 1.35 6.45 17.09
CA VAL A 102 0.55 5.98 15.94
C VAL A 102 1.13 6.53 14.64
N PHE A 103 1.36 5.65 13.69
CA PHE A 103 1.62 6.02 12.31
C PHE A 103 0.37 5.75 11.47
N SER A 104 0.05 6.63 10.53
CA SER A 104 -1.07 6.42 9.61
C SER A 104 -0.75 6.95 8.22
N ILE A 105 -1.27 6.26 7.21
CA ILE A 105 -1.26 6.71 5.82
C ILE A 105 -2.32 7.80 5.57
N CYS A 106 -3.22 8.03 6.52
CA CYS A 106 -4.43 8.85 6.36
C CYS A 106 -4.34 10.15 7.16
N THR A 107 -4.37 11.28 6.48
CA THR A 107 -4.31 12.61 7.11
C THR A 107 -5.48 12.86 8.05
N GLU A 108 -6.70 12.47 7.67
CA GLU A 108 -7.89 12.66 8.50
C GLU A 108 -7.83 11.85 9.80
N MET A 109 -7.23 10.65 9.76
CA MET A 109 -6.95 9.88 10.97
C MET A 109 -5.98 10.63 11.88
N LEU A 110 -4.93 11.19 11.33
CA LEU A 110 -3.93 11.95 12.09
C LEU A 110 -4.52 13.19 12.76
N GLU A 111 -5.42 13.91 12.09
CA GLU A 111 -6.12 15.07 12.66
C GLU A 111 -6.93 14.64 13.91
N LYS A 112 -7.73 13.58 13.78
CA LYS A 112 -8.53 13.06 14.89
C LYS A 112 -7.68 12.54 16.06
N LEU A 113 -6.54 11.93 15.77
CA LEU A 113 -5.60 11.50 16.81
C LEU A 113 -4.98 12.68 17.55
N LYS A 114 -4.61 13.74 16.83
CA LYS A 114 -4.09 14.99 17.41
C LYS A 114 -5.13 15.67 18.31
N ASP A 115 -6.40 15.76 17.87
CA ASP A 115 -7.51 16.30 18.66
C ASP A 115 -7.69 15.58 20.00
N LYS A 116 -7.34 14.29 20.04
CA LYS A 116 -7.39 13.46 21.25
C LYS A 116 -6.07 13.46 22.04
N GLY A 117 -5.06 14.19 21.61
CA GLY A 117 -3.74 14.24 22.24
C GLY A 117 -2.94 12.93 22.10
N ILE A 118 -3.28 12.09 21.13
CA ILE A 118 -2.56 10.84 20.86
C ILE A 118 -1.35 11.14 19.96
N PRO A 119 -0.11 10.77 20.39
CA PRO A 119 1.07 10.96 19.58
C PRO A 119 0.95 10.26 18.21
N CYS A 120 1.04 11.01 17.13
CA CYS A 120 0.86 10.44 15.81
C CYS A 120 1.67 11.17 14.72
N GLN A 121 1.95 10.43 13.65
CA GLN A 121 2.65 10.95 12.46
C GLN A 121 2.19 10.24 11.19
N ARG A 122 2.25 10.96 10.05
CA ARG A 122 2.06 10.36 8.73
C ARG A 122 3.22 9.42 8.42
N LEU A 123 2.88 8.24 7.92
CA LEU A 123 3.84 7.28 7.40
C LEU A 123 3.18 6.51 6.27
N ASP A 124 3.51 6.89 5.04
CA ASP A 124 2.98 6.24 3.84
C ASP A 124 3.57 4.85 3.63
N PHE A 125 2.95 4.05 2.78
CA PHE A 125 3.50 2.79 2.32
C PHE A 125 4.90 2.96 1.70
N ALA A 126 5.52 1.85 1.41
CA ALA A 126 6.85 1.76 0.84
C ALA A 126 6.92 0.56 -0.13
N TYR A 127 8.07 0.35 -0.74
CA TYR A 127 8.37 -0.88 -1.45
C TYR A 127 9.55 -1.62 -0.81
N ASN A 128 9.65 -2.91 -1.12
CA ASN A 128 10.77 -3.75 -0.69
C ASN A 128 11.72 -3.97 -1.89
N PRO A 129 12.94 -3.39 -1.87
CA PRO A 129 13.85 -3.44 -3.02
C PRO A 129 14.45 -4.84 -3.28
N ILE A 130 14.28 -5.79 -2.37
CA ILE A 130 14.64 -7.21 -2.64
C ILE A 130 13.60 -7.85 -3.56
N ILE A 131 12.34 -7.40 -3.49
CA ILE A 131 11.24 -7.94 -4.27
C ILE A 131 11.00 -7.09 -5.53
N HIS A 132 10.97 -5.77 -5.36
CA HIS A 132 10.63 -4.81 -6.39
C HIS A 132 11.86 -4.02 -6.82
N TYR A 133 12.42 -4.38 -7.96
CA TYR A 133 13.62 -3.76 -8.53
C TYR A 133 13.56 -3.78 -10.07
N PRO A 134 14.25 -2.87 -10.75
CA PRO A 134 14.30 -2.85 -12.21
C PRO A 134 14.92 -4.14 -12.77
N LYS A 135 14.21 -4.76 -13.71
CA LYS A 135 14.66 -5.95 -14.45
C LYS A 135 14.77 -5.64 -15.95
N THR A 136 15.80 -6.17 -16.58
CA THR A 136 15.83 -6.21 -18.04
C THR A 136 14.95 -7.36 -18.50
N ILE A 137 13.84 -7.02 -19.16
CA ILE A 137 12.93 -8.01 -19.76
C ILE A 137 13.08 -7.90 -21.28
N ALA A 138 13.17 -9.06 -21.93
CA ALA A 138 13.23 -9.10 -23.39
C ALA A 138 11.93 -8.50 -23.97
N GLU A 139 12.06 -7.58 -24.89
CA GLU A 139 10.93 -7.02 -25.65
C GLU A 139 10.30 -8.15 -26.47
N ASN A 140 9.05 -8.47 -26.23
CA ASN A 140 8.30 -9.51 -26.92
C ASN A 140 7.35 -8.96 -27.99
N GLY A 141 7.46 -7.67 -28.30
CA GLY A 141 6.65 -6.99 -29.33
C GLY A 141 5.18 -6.78 -28.95
N SER A 142 4.81 -7.05 -27.69
CA SER A 142 3.48 -6.74 -27.16
C SER A 142 3.56 -5.61 -26.15
N ASP A 143 2.52 -4.76 -26.12
CA ASP A 143 2.38 -3.64 -25.16
C ASP A 143 1.31 -3.97 -24.13
N PRO A 144 1.55 -4.94 -23.20
CA PRO A 144 0.52 -5.34 -22.24
C PRO A 144 0.24 -4.21 -21.26
N ILE A 145 -1.05 -3.96 -21.03
CA ILE A 145 -1.52 -3.06 -19.98
C ILE A 145 -1.99 -3.95 -18.83
N SER A 146 -1.44 -3.77 -17.67
CA SER A 146 -1.76 -4.62 -16.52
C SER A 146 -2.42 -3.85 -15.38
N LEU A 147 -3.21 -4.58 -14.60
CA LEU A 147 -3.69 -4.17 -13.30
C LEU A 147 -3.50 -5.32 -12.31
N VAL A 148 -2.60 -5.12 -11.35
CA VAL A 148 -2.36 -6.10 -10.28
C VAL A 148 -3.14 -5.70 -9.05
N GLY A 149 -3.99 -6.59 -8.54
CA GLY A 149 -4.72 -6.38 -7.29
C GLY A 149 -6.11 -7.00 -7.30
N ASN A 150 -6.78 -6.93 -6.17
CA ASN A 150 -8.12 -7.46 -5.98
C ASN A 150 -9.15 -6.33 -5.93
N ALA A 151 -10.29 -6.55 -6.56
CA ALA A 151 -11.51 -5.85 -6.21
C ALA A 151 -12.29 -6.74 -5.23
N TRP A 152 -12.83 -6.13 -4.20
CA TRP A 152 -13.62 -6.82 -3.20
C TRP A 152 -15.08 -6.46 -3.40
N LEU A 153 -15.86 -7.34 -4.03
CA LEU A 153 -17.28 -7.07 -4.35
C LEU A 153 -18.10 -6.79 -3.08
N TRP A 154 -17.87 -7.56 -2.01
CA TRP A 154 -18.54 -7.33 -0.72
C TRP A 154 -18.21 -5.93 -0.16
N TYR A 155 -16.97 -5.47 -0.30
CA TYR A 155 -16.55 -4.16 0.15
C TYR A 155 -17.12 -3.05 -0.73
N ALA A 156 -17.14 -3.26 -2.05
CA ALA A 156 -17.76 -2.35 -3.00
C ALA A 156 -19.27 -2.15 -2.73
N ASN A 157 -19.97 -3.24 -2.39
CA ASN A 157 -21.38 -3.18 -2.02
C ASN A 157 -21.63 -2.44 -0.70
N ARG A 158 -20.72 -2.61 0.27
CA ARG A 158 -20.84 -1.95 1.57
C ARG A 158 -20.45 -0.47 1.52
N TYR A 159 -19.50 -0.13 0.66
CA TYR A 159 -18.94 1.23 0.53
C TYR A 159 -18.93 1.70 -0.93
N PRO A 160 -20.10 1.87 -1.57
CA PRO A 160 -20.18 2.21 -3.00
C PRO A 160 -19.59 3.60 -3.31
N ALA A 161 -19.59 4.52 -2.36
CA ALA A 161 -18.98 5.84 -2.48
C ALA A 161 -17.45 5.84 -2.31
N HIS A 162 -16.84 4.67 -2.01
CA HIS A 162 -15.39 4.57 -1.88
C HIS A 162 -14.69 5.03 -3.16
N PHE A 163 -13.64 5.84 -3.01
CA PHE A 163 -12.93 6.52 -4.10
C PHE A 163 -12.56 5.59 -5.27
N ARG A 164 -12.12 4.38 -4.99
CA ARG A 164 -11.78 3.39 -6.02
C ARG A 164 -12.95 3.13 -6.95
N TYR A 165 -14.16 2.91 -6.40
CA TYR A 165 -15.33 2.52 -7.17
C TYR A 165 -16.07 3.70 -7.77
N SER A 166 -16.14 4.81 -7.05
CA SER A 166 -16.87 6.00 -7.47
C SER A 166 -16.07 6.91 -8.42
N LYS A 167 -14.73 6.83 -8.41
CA LYS A 167 -13.87 7.74 -9.19
C LYS A 167 -12.73 7.02 -9.92
N ALA A 168 -11.87 6.29 -9.22
CA ALA A 168 -10.62 5.78 -9.80
C ALA A 168 -10.85 4.86 -11.03
N ILE A 169 -11.77 3.87 -10.94
CA ILE A 169 -12.03 2.97 -12.06
C ILE A 169 -12.69 3.68 -13.24
N HIS A 170 -13.43 4.77 -13.01
CA HIS A 170 -14.03 5.58 -14.08
C HIS A 170 -12.94 6.33 -14.87
N ILE A 171 -11.86 6.73 -14.23
CA ILE A 171 -10.77 7.46 -14.87
C ILE A 171 -9.87 6.49 -15.65
N VAL A 172 -9.39 5.41 -15.00
CA VAL A 172 -8.30 4.60 -15.58
C VAL A 172 -8.75 3.29 -16.21
N LEU A 173 -9.91 2.69 -15.83
CA LEU A 173 -10.38 1.43 -16.44
C LEU A 173 -11.44 1.66 -17.51
N LYS A 174 -12.45 2.48 -17.20
CA LYS A 174 -13.58 2.71 -18.08
C LYS A 174 -13.17 3.04 -19.51
N PRO A 175 -12.30 4.06 -19.78
CA PRO A 175 -11.99 4.44 -21.14
C PRO A 175 -11.27 3.34 -21.93
N LEU A 176 -10.46 2.52 -21.29
CA LEU A 176 -9.77 1.41 -21.95
C LEU A 176 -10.78 0.32 -22.33
N ILE A 177 -11.68 -0.06 -21.43
CA ILE A 177 -12.67 -1.10 -21.66
C ILE A 177 -13.67 -0.67 -22.77
N GLU A 178 -14.14 0.58 -22.75
CA GLU A 178 -15.03 1.13 -23.79
C GLU A 178 -14.41 1.14 -25.17
N ASN A 179 -13.08 1.26 -25.27
CA ASN A 179 -12.33 1.23 -26.52
C ASN A 179 -11.75 -0.15 -26.85
N ASN A 180 -12.19 -1.23 -26.18
CA ASN A 180 -11.69 -2.60 -26.36
C ASN A 180 -10.17 -2.72 -26.20
N ILE A 181 -9.56 -1.85 -25.40
CA ILE A 181 -8.14 -1.92 -25.09
C ILE A 181 -7.97 -2.92 -23.95
N LYS A 182 -7.29 -4.02 -24.25
CA LYS A 182 -7.12 -5.14 -23.34
C LYS A 182 -6.35 -4.75 -22.10
N ILE A 183 -6.86 -5.17 -20.93
CA ILE A 183 -6.21 -5.07 -19.64
C ILE A 183 -5.97 -6.48 -19.11
N ASP A 184 -4.75 -6.81 -18.76
CA ASP A 184 -4.42 -8.06 -18.07
C ASP A 184 -4.62 -7.88 -16.56
N PHE A 185 -5.71 -8.45 -16.03
CA PHE A 185 -6.07 -8.40 -14.61
C PHE A 185 -5.38 -9.53 -13.84
N TYR A 186 -4.47 -9.18 -12.94
CA TYR A 186 -3.83 -10.11 -12.03
C TYR A 186 -4.43 -9.99 -10.62
N GLY A 187 -5.09 -11.04 -10.16
CA GLY A 187 -5.81 -11.07 -8.89
C GLY A 187 -7.06 -11.94 -8.97
N THR A 188 -8.06 -11.61 -8.17
CA THR A 188 -9.36 -12.30 -8.21
C THR A 188 -10.21 -11.82 -9.39
N THR A 189 -11.14 -12.67 -9.82
CA THR A 189 -12.12 -12.33 -10.89
C THR A 189 -13.19 -11.35 -10.42
N GLU A 190 -13.17 -10.89 -9.17
CA GLU A 190 -14.15 -9.96 -8.62
C GLU A 190 -14.16 -8.57 -9.29
N TYR A 191 -13.09 -8.21 -10.02
CA TYR A 191 -13.15 -7.03 -10.88
C TYR A 191 -14.27 -7.12 -11.92
N LYS A 192 -14.62 -8.32 -12.42
CA LYS A 192 -15.69 -8.47 -13.42
C LYS A 192 -17.04 -7.99 -12.91
N PRO A 193 -17.61 -8.52 -11.79
CA PRO A 193 -18.85 -8.01 -11.25
C PRO A 193 -18.78 -6.55 -10.77
N VAL A 194 -17.64 -6.10 -10.24
CA VAL A 194 -17.44 -4.69 -9.85
C VAL A 194 -17.51 -3.77 -11.07
N ILE A 195 -16.83 -4.09 -12.16
CA ILE A 195 -16.88 -3.32 -13.41
C ILE A 195 -18.30 -3.30 -13.96
N LYS A 196 -18.99 -4.45 -13.97
CA LYS A 196 -20.38 -4.51 -14.40
C LYS A 196 -21.29 -3.61 -13.56
N GLN A 197 -21.13 -3.64 -12.24
CA GLN A 197 -21.97 -2.88 -11.32
C GLN A 197 -21.74 -1.36 -11.40
N PHE A 198 -20.48 -0.92 -11.43
CA PHE A 198 -20.14 0.49 -11.32
C PHE A 198 -19.94 1.21 -12.66
N LEU A 199 -19.56 0.47 -13.71
CA LEU A 199 -19.33 1.04 -15.04
C LEU A 199 -20.39 0.62 -16.06
N ASN A 200 -21.21 -0.39 -15.76
CA ASN A 200 -22.14 -1.03 -16.67
C ASN A 200 -21.45 -1.60 -17.94
N LEU A 201 -20.22 -2.06 -17.81
CA LEU A 201 -19.41 -2.64 -18.86
C LEU A 201 -19.17 -4.12 -18.61
N ASP A 202 -18.93 -4.88 -19.69
CA ASP A 202 -18.55 -6.29 -19.62
C ASP A 202 -17.06 -6.43 -19.98
N VAL A 203 -16.37 -7.32 -19.26
CA VAL A 203 -14.96 -7.64 -19.52
C VAL A 203 -14.82 -9.12 -19.85
N PRO A 204 -14.15 -9.47 -20.97
CA PRO A 204 -13.90 -10.86 -21.35
C PRO A 204 -13.11 -11.62 -20.28
N MET A 205 -13.45 -12.91 -20.07
CA MET A 205 -12.77 -13.74 -19.06
C MET A 205 -11.28 -13.96 -19.36
N GLU A 206 -10.89 -13.97 -20.61
CA GLU A 206 -9.47 -14.11 -21.03
C GLU A 206 -8.57 -12.92 -20.65
N TRP A 207 -9.16 -11.80 -20.19
CA TRP A 207 -8.40 -10.69 -19.63
C TRP A 207 -7.94 -10.98 -18.19
N PHE A 208 -8.56 -11.95 -17.51
CA PHE A 208 -8.19 -12.33 -16.13
C PHE A 208 -7.11 -13.40 -16.14
N LYS A 209 -5.94 -13.05 -15.60
CA LYS A 209 -4.74 -13.88 -15.56
C LYS A 209 -4.64 -14.73 -14.29
N GLY A 210 -5.57 -14.49 -13.33
CA GLY A 210 -5.56 -15.14 -12.02
C GLY A 210 -4.60 -14.51 -11.02
N ALA A 211 -4.59 -15.08 -9.83
CA ALA A 211 -3.72 -14.62 -8.75
C ALA A 211 -2.25 -14.97 -9.02
N ILE A 212 -1.37 -14.07 -8.65
CA ILE A 212 0.09 -14.26 -8.69
C ILE A 212 0.66 -14.09 -7.29
N SER A 213 1.80 -14.74 -7.00
CA SER A 213 2.50 -14.51 -5.73
C SER A 213 3.08 -13.10 -5.68
N TYR A 214 3.27 -12.59 -4.47
CA TYR A 214 3.78 -11.24 -4.27
C TYR A 214 5.14 -11.01 -4.93
N GLU A 215 6.04 -11.98 -4.87
CA GLU A 215 7.37 -11.93 -5.46
C GLU A 215 7.33 -11.85 -7.00
N LYS A 216 6.28 -12.40 -7.62
CA LYS A 216 6.10 -12.37 -9.09
C LYS A 216 5.48 -11.07 -9.59
N THR A 217 4.97 -10.22 -8.71
CA THR A 217 4.41 -8.93 -9.13
C THR A 217 5.46 -8.04 -9.81
N CYS A 218 6.71 -8.13 -9.37
CA CYS A 218 7.83 -7.42 -9.98
C CYS A 218 8.01 -7.76 -11.47
N ASP A 219 7.82 -9.03 -11.86
CA ASP A 219 7.93 -9.46 -13.26
C ASP A 219 6.82 -8.81 -14.11
N VAL A 220 5.59 -8.78 -13.59
CA VAL A 220 4.48 -8.11 -14.25
C VAL A 220 4.74 -6.60 -14.39
N TYR A 221 5.19 -5.95 -13.31
CA TYR A 221 5.45 -4.51 -13.34
C TYR A 221 6.55 -4.12 -14.33
N ASN A 222 7.56 -4.95 -14.50
CA ASN A 222 8.65 -4.72 -15.46
C ASN A 222 8.24 -5.04 -16.89
N SER A 223 7.40 -6.06 -17.13
CA SER A 223 7.03 -6.53 -18.47
C SER A 223 5.83 -5.81 -19.05
N SER A 224 5.07 -5.08 -18.25
CA SER A 224 3.92 -4.32 -18.72
C SER A 224 4.35 -2.99 -19.34
N PHE A 225 3.76 -2.67 -20.50
CA PHE A 225 3.90 -1.35 -21.09
C PHE A 225 3.34 -0.28 -20.15
N ILE A 226 2.12 -0.50 -19.62
CA ILE A 226 1.53 0.36 -18.59
C ILE A 226 0.98 -0.50 -17.46
N ASN A 227 1.28 -0.09 -16.22
CA ASN A 227 0.69 -0.60 -15.01
C ASN A 227 -0.37 0.38 -14.48
N LEU A 228 -1.64 -0.02 -14.52
CA LEU A 228 -2.74 0.80 -14.04
C LEU A 228 -2.81 0.81 -12.52
N ILE A 229 -2.97 2.00 -11.95
CA ILE A 229 -3.04 2.20 -10.50
C ILE A 229 -4.38 2.85 -10.13
N THR A 230 -5.27 2.07 -9.52
CA THR A 230 -6.48 2.58 -8.90
C THR A 230 -6.16 2.96 -7.45
N GLN A 231 -6.25 4.24 -7.12
CA GLN A 231 -6.09 4.69 -5.73
C GLN A 231 -7.35 4.35 -4.91
N ASN A 232 -7.19 4.28 -3.59
CA ASN A 232 -8.27 3.90 -2.69
C ASN A 232 -8.99 5.10 -2.08
N HIS A 233 -8.30 6.22 -1.91
CA HIS A 233 -8.80 7.41 -1.24
C HIS A 233 -8.11 8.66 -1.80
N GLU A 234 -8.74 9.83 -1.60
CA GLU A 234 -8.24 11.12 -2.08
C GLU A 234 -6.89 11.51 -1.44
N LEU A 235 -6.68 11.15 -0.18
CA LEU A 235 -5.55 11.58 0.63
C LEU A 235 -4.57 10.45 0.98
N THR A 236 -4.65 9.31 0.31
CA THR A 236 -3.74 8.18 0.53
C THR A 236 -3.14 7.68 -0.77
N ILE A 237 -1.96 7.06 -0.68
CA ILE A 237 -1.27 6.44 -1.80
C ILE A 237 -1.24 4.93 -1.57
N THR A 238 -1.68 4.15 -2.54
CA THR A 238 -1.66 2.69 -2.41
C THR A 238 -0.23 2.16 -2.45
N ARG A 239 0.04 1.08 -1.69
CA ARG A 239 1.33 0.39 -1.66
C ARG A 239 1.84 0.05 -3.08
N ARG A 240 0.93 -0.38 -3.95
CA ARG A 240 1.23 -0.71 -5.34
C ARG A 240 1.89 0.42 -6.13
N THR A 241 1.60 1.68 -5.81
CA THR A 241 2.28 2.82 -6.43
C THR A 241 3.79 2.73 -6.21
N PHE A 242 4.22 2.53 -4.97
CA PHE A 242 5.64 2.40 -4.63
C PHE A 242 6.28 1.15 -5.23
N GLU A 243 5.55 0.02 -5.25
CA GLU A 243 6.02 -1.25 -5.82
C GLU A 243 6.27 -1.15 -7.33
N ILE A 244 5.34 -0.56 -8.09
CA ILE A 244 5.49 -0.36 -9.53
C ILE A 244 6.68 0.56 -9.81
N LEU A 245 6.76 1.71 -9.13
CA LEU A 245 7.84 2.67 -9.34
C LEU A 245 9.20 2.09 -8.92
N GLY A 246 9.27 1.38 -7.80
CA GLY A 246 10.48 0.70 -7.33
C GLY A 246 10.96 -0.41 -8.28
N SER A 247 10.02 -1.05 -8.97
CA SER A 247 10.32 -2.03 -10.03
C SER A 247 10.82 -1.38 -11.34
N GLY A 248 10.79 -0.05 -11.48
CA GLY A 248 11.06 0.61 -12.74
C GLY A 248 9.95 0.41 -13.79
N GLY A 249 8.76 0.01 -13.35
CA GLY A 249 7.57 -0.11 -14.19
C GLY A 249 6.99 1.26 -14.53
N PHE A 250 6.36 1.36 -15.71
CA PHE A 250 5.59 2.55 -16.06
C PHE A 250 4.24 2.51 -15.33
N GLY A 251 4.02 3.44 -14.40
CA GLY A 251 2.76 3.58 -13.67
C GLY A 251 1.84 4.63 -14.32
N LEU A 252 0.55 4.30 -14.50
CA LEU A 252 -0.51 5.26 -14.82
C LEU A 252 -1.53 5.25 -13.67
N SER A 253 -1.58 6.31 -12.89
CA SER A 253 -2.49 6.48 -11.76
C SER A 253 -3.65 7.39 -12.11
N CYS A 254 -4.84 7.11 -11.53
CA CYS A 254 -5.82 8.16 -11.41
C CYS A 254 -5.29 9.25 -10.47
N TYR A 255 -5.67 10.49 -10.77
CA TYR A 255 -5.39 11.62 -9.90
C TYR A 255 -6.04 11.42 -8.52
N ASN A 256 -5.29 11.70 -7.48
CA ASN A 256 -5.75 12.08 -6.15
C ASN A 256 -4.75 13.08 -5.57
N THR A 257 -5.16 13.79 -4.52
CA THR A 257 -4.35 14.84 -3.91
C THR A 257 -3.00 14.31 -3.41
N ALA A 258 -3.00 13.19 -2.70
CA ALA A 258 -1.76 12.62 -2.13
C ALA A 258 -0.75 12.20 -3.21
N VAL A 259 -1.22 11.56 -4.29
CA VAL A 259 -0.36 11.16 -5.43
C VAL A 259 0.22 12.40 -6.12
N ASN A 260 -0.60 13.41 -6.32
CA ASN A 260 -0.14 14.64 -6.97
C ASN A 260 0.89 15.41 -6.12
N GLU A 261 0.66 15.50 -4.79
CA GLU A 261 1.61 16.12 -3.87
C GLU A 261 2.97 15.40 -3.87
N MET A 262 2.98 14.07 -3.85
CA MET A 262 4.21 13.30 -3.76
C MET A 262 4.91 13.12 -5.12
N PHE A 263 4.16 12.86 -6.19
CA PHE A 263 4.70 12.44 -7.47
C PHE A 263 4.41 13.38 -8.65
N GLY A 264 3.55 14.38 -8.50
CA GLY A 264 3.13 15.27 -9.58
C GLY A 264 4.29 15.96 -10.31
N ASN A 265 5.35 16.30 -9.60
CA ASN A 265 6.54 16.94 -10.15
C ASN A 265 7.74 15.97 -10.34
N SER A 266 7.58 14.69 -10.02
CA SER A 266 8.69 13.72 -10.10
C SER A 266 9.06 13.33 -11.52
N GLY A 267 8.10 13.41 -12.44
CA GLY A 267 8.22 12.87 -13.79
C GLY A 267 8.34 11.34 -13.85
N GLY A 268 8.13 10.65 -12.72
CA GLY A 268 8.23 9.19 -12.61
C GLY A 268 6.89 8.45 -12.61
N LEU A 269 5.78 9.18 -12.64
CA LEU A 269 4.42 8.64 -12.64
C LEU A 269 3.56 9.43 -13.60
N ALA A 270 2.84 8.75 -14.49
CA ALA A 270 1.79 9.36 -15.28
C ALA A 270 0.51 9.46 -14.42
N ILE A 271 -0.11 10.64 -14.37
CA ILE A 271 -1.29 10.91 -13.56
C ILE A 271 -2.40 11.39 -14.49
N SER A 272 -3.56 10.75 -14.42
CA SER A 272 -4.73 11.08 -15.23
C SER A 272 -5.88 11.61 -14.38
N ASN A 273 -6.47 12.72 -14.80
CA ASN A 273 -7.61 13.36 -14.14
C ASN A 273 -8.96 12.97 -14.78
N SER A 274 -8.93 12.36 -15.97
CA SER A 274 -10.16 12.09 -16.71
C SER A 274 -10.02 10.88 -17.64
N PRO A 275 -11.14 10.26 -18.06
CA PRO A 275 -11.13 9.20 -19.05
C PRO A 275 -10.44 9.60 -20.37
N HIS A 276 -10.68 10.82 -20.84
CA HIS A 276 -10.06 11.34 -22.06
C HIS A 276 -8.53 11.45 -21.90
N GLU A 277 -8.06 11.97 -20.77
CA GLU A 277 -6.63 12.10 -20.50
C GLU A 277 -5.94 10.73 -20.39
N THR A 278 -6.61 9.71 -19.84
CA THR A 278 -6.09 8.33 -19.81
C THR A 278 -5.78 7.83 -21.21
N LEU A 279 -6.69 8.02 -22.17
CA LEU A 279 -6.46 7.61 -23.56
C LEU A 279 -5.37 8.46 -24.24
N ALA A 280 -5.37 9.76 -24.01
CA ALA A 280 -4.35 10.66 -24.55
C ALA A 280 -2.95 10.31 -24.03
N LEU A 281 -2.78 10.00 -22.77
CA LEU A 281 -1.51 9.56 -22.17
C LEU A 281 -1.07 8.21 -22.76
N LEU A 282 -1.99 7.25 -22.90
CA LEU A 282 -1.69 5.96 -23.52
C LEU A 282 -1.17 6.14 -24.95
N ASP A 283 -1.86 6.93 -25.77
CA ASP A 283 -1.46 7.19 -27.15
C ASP A 283 -0.13 7.94 -27.21
N TYR A 284 0.03 8.98 -26.39
CA TYR A 284 1.27 9.75 -26.31
C TYR A 284 2.49 8.87 -26.04
N TYR A 285 2.42 8.01 -25.01
CA TYR A 285 3.57 7.18 -24.61
C TYR A 285 3.83 6.01 -25.58
N ARG A 286 2.82 5.53 -26.29
CA ARG A 286 3.03 4.58 -27.39
C ARG A 286 3.85 5.17 -28.54
N ASN A 287 3.61 6.44 -28.85
CA ASN A 287 4.25 7.12 -29.97
C ASN A 287 5.54 7.87 -29.58
N ASN A 288 5.90 7.92 -28.30
CA ASN A 288 7.05 8.67 -27.79
C ASN A 288 7.91 7.83 -26.84
N LYS A 289 8.70 6.91 -27.41
CA LYS A 289 9.55 6.00 -26.63
C LYS A 289 10.50 6.72 -25.68
N ASP A 290 11.13 7.82 -26.09
CA ASP A 290 12.05 8.57 -25.23
C ASP A 290 11.34 9.15 -24.00
N ALA A 291 10.11 9.64 -24.15
CA ALA A 291 9.30 10.12 -23.05
C ALA A 291 8.89 8.97 -22.12
N TYR A 292 8.51 7.81 -22.67
CA TYR A 292 8.21 6.61 -21.94
C TYR A 292 9.40 6.12 -21.11
N ASP A 293 10.56 5.98 -21.71
CA ASP A 293 11.78 5.52 -21.03
C ASP A 293 12.23 6.51 -19.94
N LYS A 294 12.05 7.81 -20.17
CA LYS A 294 12.33 8.85 -19.18
C LYS A 294 11.43 8.71 -17.94
N VAL A 295 10.13 8.44 -18.12
CA VAL A 295 9.22 8.22 -16.99
C VAL A 295 9.64 7.00 -16.18
N ARG A 296 9.96 5.88 -16.82
CA ARG A 296 10.43 4.66 -16.15
C ARG A 296 11.74 4.88 -15.35
N LYS A 297 12.68 5.62 -15.92
CA LYS A 297 13.92 5.98 -15.23
C LYS A 297 13.63 6.86 -14.00
N ASN A 298 12.78 7.86 -14.15
CA ASN A 298 12.40 8.76 -13.07
C ASN A 298 11.57 8.04 -11.99
N ALA A 299 10.82 6.99 -12.34
CA ALA A 299 10.03 6.19 -11.40
C ALA A 299 10.91 5.67 -10.26
N VAL A 300 12.03 5.03 -10.58
CA VAL A 300 12.97 4.50 -9.58
C VAL A 300 13.55 5.62 -8.70
N ILE A 301 13.92 6.74 -9.33
CA ILE A 301 14.49 7.89 -8.61
C ILE A 301 13.46 8.49 -7.64
N SER A 302 12.19 8.56 -8.06
CA SER A 302 11.12 9.17 -7.25
C SER A 302 10.79 8.41 -5.97
N VAL A 303 11.14 7.12 -5.89
CA VAL A 303 10.86 6.28 -4.72
C VAL A 303 12.10 5.75 -4.01
N GLN A 304 13.30 6.17 -4.39
CA GLN A 304 14.55 5.65 -3.83
C GLN A 304 14.66 5.76 -2.30
N ASN A 305 14.00 6.77 -1.70
CA ASN A 305 13.93 7.00 -0.25
C ASN A 305 12.59 6.53 0.36
N HIS A 306 11.85 5.69 -0.35
CA HIS A 306 10.56 5.17 0.09
C HIS A 306 10.58 3.64 0.22
N THR A 307 11.62 3.08 0.85
CA THR A 307 11.66 1.66 1.17
C THR A 307 11.16 1.38 2.60
N TYR A 308 10.85 0.13 2.90
CA TYR A 308 10.49 -0.26 4.26
C TYR A 308 11.64 -0.06 5.26
N LYS A 309 12.90 0.03 4.79
CA LYS A 309 14.04 0.40 5.64
C LYS A 309 13.87 1.83 6.16
N GLU A 310 13.64 2.81 5.28
CA GLU A 310 13.42 4.20 5.68
C GLU A 310 12.19 4.35 6.58
N ARG A 311 11.14 3.53 6.38
CA ARG A 311 9.98 3.50 7.28
C ARG A 311 10.35 3.00 8.68
N ALA A 312 11.15 1.94 8.77
CA ALA A 312 11.64 1.43 10.04
C ALA A 312 12.53 2.45 10.77
N GLU A 313 13.47 3.08 10.07
CA GLU A 313 14.35 4.13 10.63
C GLU A 313 13.52 5.32 11.14
N GLU A 314 12.51 5.76 10.37
CA GLU A 314 11.61 6.84 10.78
C GLU A 314 10.79 6.47 12.01
N MET A 315 10.23 5.24 12.06
CA MET A 315 9.51 4.75 13.24
C MET A 315 10.39 4.79 14.48
N ILE A 316 11.60 4.22 14.43
CA ILE A 316 12.55 4.20 15.56
C ILE A 316 12.87 5.63 16.02
N ARG A 317 13.25 6.50 15.11
CA ARG A 317 13.59 7.89 15.40
C ARG A 317 12.44 8.63 16.10
N LYS A 318 11.19 8.39 15.70
CA LYS A 318 10.03 9.07 16.29
C LYS A 318 9.57 8.46 17.61
N ILE A 319 9.63 7.13 17.76
CA ILE A 319 9.21 6.44 18.99
C ILE A 319 10.21 6.71 20.13
N PHE A 320 11.49 6.67 19.83
CA PHE A 320 12.53 6.80 20.85
C PHE A 320 13.12 8.23 20.93
N LYS A 321 12.60 9.18 20.11
CA LYS A 321 13.07 10.58 20.08
C LYS A 321 14.61 10.69 19.96
N THR A 322 15.22 9.79 19.19
CA THR A 322 16.65 9.89 18.89
C THR A 322 16.87 11.13 18.02
N ASN A 323 17.53 12.13 18.58
CA ASN A 323 17.99 13.30 17.82
C ASN A 323 19.19 12.86 16.98
N GLU A 324 19.05 12.87 15.66
CA GLU A 324 20.17 13.01 14.74
C GLU A 324 20.21 14.42 14.19
#